data_f945c1fc1c2862698e7695f87586740d
#
_entry.id   f945c1fc1c2862698e7695f87586740d
#
_cell.length_a   1.000
_cell.length_b   1.000
_cell.length_c   1.000
_cell.angle_alpha   90.00
_cell.angle_beta   90.00
_cell.angle_gamma   90.00
#
_symmetry.space_group_name_H-M   'P 1'
#
loop_
_entity.id
_entity.type
_entity.pdbx_description
1 polymer ?
#
loop_
_entity_poly.entity_id
_entity_poly.type
_entity_poly.pdbx_seq_one_letter_code
_entity_poly.pdbx_strand_id
1 'polypeptide(L)'
;MTTREVGVMAPDRRRLLIETAAREFARTGYERASLNRIIRACRMSKSSFYHYVASKAALFDMVVTEAGGSLIRALEVPDPEELTGPDFWVRIAQLLEQLLVASQHEEMFDDFGRLFYLPDAPTGGPLDEARAHIDAWLGQALAAGRASGAVREDLPASLQGHITVAVLWAVDEWSLRHMVDLDPRQRQRLAMAQLDAIRRLLAP
;
A
#
# COMPACT_ATOMS: atom_id res chain seq x y z
N MET A 1 24.65 17.76 23.19
CA MET A 1 23.81 17.70 21.97
C MET A 1 22.35 17.81 22.43
N THR A 2 21.74 18.94 22.16
CA THR A 2 20.38 19.23 22.65
C THR A 2 19.40 18.51 21.72
N THR A 3 18.72 17.51 22.23
CA THR A 3 17.59 16.86 21.55
C THR A 3 16.50 17.90 21.36
N ARG A 4 16.31 18.35 20.13
CA ARG A 4 15.26 19.32 19.80
C ARG A 4 13.92 18.60 19.95
N GLU A 5 13.12 18.98 20.95
CA GLU A 5 11.74 18.50 21.05
C GLU A 5 11.01 18.85 19.74
N VAL A 6 10.59 17.81 19.00
CA VAL A 6 9.77 17.97 17.80
C VAL A 6 8.39 18.40 18.28
N GLY A 7 8.02 19.65 18.01
CA GLY A 7 6.70 20.18 18.39
C GLY A 7 5.58 19.36 17.71
N VAL A 8 4.45 19.20 18.38
CA VAL A 8 3.29 18.51 17.82
C VAL A 8 2.62 19.42 16.79
N MET A 9 2.58 18.96 15.52
CA MET A 9 1.88 19.67 14.45
C MET A 9 0.36 19.49 14.61
N ALA A 10 -0.43 20.55 14.37
CA ALA A 10 -1.90 20.45 14.37
C ALA A 10 -2.38 19.38 13.36
N PRO A 11 -3.38 18.55 13.72
CA PRO A 11 -3.80 17.40 12.92
C PRO A 11 -4.11 17.73 11.45
N ASP A 12 -4.89 18.79 11.19
CA ASP A 12 -5.26 19.18 9.82
C ASP A 12 -4.04 19.59 8.98
N ARG A 13 -3.07 20.26 9.62
CA ARG A 13 -1.84 20.67 8.95
C ARG A 13 -0.94 19.48 8.65
N ARG A 14 -0.90 18.51 9.56
CA ARG A 14 -0.18 17.26 9.38
C ARG A 14 -0.77 16.47 8.23
N ARG A 15 -2.10 16.31 8.20
CA ARG A 15 -2.82 15.64 7.12
C ARG A 15 -2.51 16.29 5.76
N LEU A 16 -2.66 17.62 5.65
CA LEU A 16 -2.33 18.34 4.42
C LEU A 16 -0.88 18.12 3.97
N LEU A 17 0.07 18.08 4.91
CA LEU A 17 1.47 17.82 4.60
C LEU A 17 1.66 16.40 4.05
N ILE A 18 1.06 15.39 4.68
CA ILE A 18 1.13 13.98 4.25
C ILE A 18 0.54 13.80 2.85
N GLU A 19 -0.68 14.28 2.61
CA GLU A 19 -1.36 14.20 1.31
C GLU A 19 -0.56 14.90 0.21
N THR A 20 -0.06 16.11 0.49
CA THR A 20 0.74 16.88 -0.47
C THR A 20 2.07 16.19 -0.78
N ALA A 21 2.71 15.63 0.22
CA ALA A 21 3.99 14.93 0.06
C ALA A 21 3.80 13.58 -0.67
N ALA A 22 2.76 12.80 -0.33
CA ALA A 22 2.42 11.56 -1.02
C ALA A 22 2.24 11.80 -2.53
N ARG A 23 1.44 12.80 -2.90
CA ARG A 23 1.20 13.21 -4.30
C ARG A 23 2.48 13.65 -5.01
N GLU A 24 3.33 14.42 -4.35
CA GLU A 24 4.61 14.87 -4.93
C GLU A 24 5.54 13.68 -5.18
N PHE A 25 5.71 12.78 -4.21
CA PHE A 25 6.53 11.58 -4.36
C PHE A 25 5.98 10.64 -5.43
N ALA A 26 4.68 10.34 -5.41
CA ALA A 26 4.03 9.47 -6.38
C ALA A 26 4.19 9.98 -7.83
N ARG A 27 4.11 11.31 -8.01
CA ARG A 27 4.16 11.95 -9.34
C ARG A 27 5.57 12.09 -9.88
N THR A 28 6.56 12.35 -9.05
CA THR A 28 7.91 12.75 -9.51
C THR A 28 9.01 11.76 -9.18
N GLY A 29 8.74 10.73 -8.37
CA GLY A 29 9.74 9.87 -7.76
C GLY A 29 10.37 10.51 -6.52
N TYR A 30 11.07 9.71 -5.73
CA TYR A 30 11.69 10.19 -4.50
C TYR A 30 12.80 11.21 -4.79
N GLU A 31 13.73 10.90 -5.70
CA GLU A 31 14.89 11.77 -5.95
C GLU A 31 14.48 13.15 -6.47
N ARG A 32 13.53 13.23 -7.39
CA ARG A 32 13.08 14.48 -8.02
C ARG A 32 12.02 15.24 -7.24
N ALA A 33 11.46 14.65 -6.19
CA ALA A 33 10.49 15.30 -5.32
C ALA A 33 11.09 16.55 -4.65
N SER A 34 10.33 17.64 -4.69
CA SER A 34 10.79 18.96 -4.26
C SER A 34 10.16 19.38 -2.92
N LEU A 35 10.96 19.36 -1.85
CA LEU A 35 10.53 19.90 -0.55
C LEU A 35 10.02 21.35 -0.66
N ASN A 36 10.62 22.18 -1.52
CA ASN A 36 10.17 23.56 -1.70
C ASN A 36 8.77 23.63 -2.33
N ARG A 37 8.39 22.70 -3.23
CA ARG A 37 7.03 22.62 -3.76
C ARG A 37 6.04 22.20 -2.68
N ILE A 38 6.38 21.19 -1.89
CA ILE A 38 5.58 20.69 -0.77
C ILE A 38 5.34 21.81 0.25
N ILE A 39 6.43 22.45 0.73
CA ILE A 39 6.38 23.55 1.71
C ILE A 39 5.44 24.66 1.23
N ARG A 40 5.55 25.05 -0.05
CA ARG A 40 4.75 26.10 -0.66
C ARG A 40 3.28 25.71 -0.76
N ALA A 41 2.99 24.48 -1.20
CA ALA A 41 1.62 23.96 -1.32
C ALA A 41 0.93 23.88 0.06
N CYS A 42 1.68 23.51 1.10
CA CYS A 42 1.18 23.50 2.49
C CYS A 42 1.13 24.89 3.15
N ARG A 43 1.50 25.97 2.44
CA ARG A 43 1.58 27.35 2.97
C ARG A 43 2.41 27.44 4.26
N MET A 44 3.52 26.68 4.29
CA MET A 44 4.45 26.69 5.42
C MET A 44 5.67 27.57 5.13
N SER A 45 6.27 28.15 6.19
CA SER A 45 7.62 28.67 6.10
C SER A 45 8.63 27.52 6.14
N LYS A 46 9.83 27.71 5.57
CA LYS A 46 10.90 26.72 5.68
C LYS A 46 11.25 26.41 7.14
N SER A 47 11.32 27.45 7.97
CA SER A 47 11.61 27.28 9.40
C SER A 47 10.55 26.43 10.09
N SER A 48 9.26 26.69 9.83
CA SER A 48 8.16 25.90 10.37
C SER A 48 8.22 24.44 9.88
N PHE A 49 8.53 24.20 8.61
CA PHE A 49 8.67 22.85 8.06
C PHE A 49 9.79 22.08 8.76
N TYR A 50 11.00 22.64 8.81
CA TYR A 50 12.16 21.97 9.41
C TYR A 50 12.11 21.89 10.94
N HIS A 51 11.12 22.53 11.57
CA HIS A 51 10.80 22.29 12.98
C HIS A 51 10.14 20.92 13.18
N TYR A 52 9.37 20.43 12.20
CA TYR A 52 8.63 19.18 12.27
C TYR A 52 9.26 18.03 11.49
N VAL A 53 9.99 18.33 10.42
CA VAL A 53 10.52 17.33 9.47
C VAL A 53 12.01 17.57 9.27
N ALA A 54 12.82 16.60 9.68
CA ALA A 54 14.28 16.75 9.67
C ALA A 54 14.87 16.71 8.26
N SER A 55 14.30 15.90 7.35
CA SER A 55 14.85 15.64 6.03
C SER A 55 13.78 15.16 5.04
N LYS A 56 14.14 15.03 3.76
CA LYS A 56 13.27 14.42 2.74
C LYS A 56 12.98 12.95 3.06
N ALA A 57 13.97 12.21 3.56
CA ALA A 57 13.78 10.83 4.00
C ALA A 57 12.79 10.75 5.18
N ALA A 58 12.96 11.60 6.21
CA ALA A 58 12.03 11.65 7.33
C ALA A 58 10.60 12.01 6.91
N LEU A 59 10.42 12.87 5.88
CA LEU A 59 9.10 13.15 5.31
C LEU A 59 8.54 11.94 4.58
N PHE A 60 9.34 11.24 3.81
CA PHE A 60 8.92 10.03 3.11
C PHE A 60 8.48 8.94 4.08
N ASP A 61 9.29 8.68 5.11
CA ASP A 61 8.96 7.72 6.18
C ASP A 61 7.65 8.09 6.90
N MET A 62 7.46 9.38 7.17
CA MET A 62 6.23 9.90 7.77
C MET A 62 5.01 9.65 6.86
N VAL A 63 5.14 9.89 5.55
CA VAL A 63 4.08 9.60 4.57
C VAL A 63 3.74 8.12 4.57
N VAL A 64 4.74 7.25 4.47
CA VAL A 64 4.53 5.79 4.45
C VAL A 64 3.84 5.31 5.72
N THR A 65 4.31 5.75 6.88
CA THR A 65 3.76 5.33 8.18
C THR A 65 2.32 5.79 8.35
N GLU A 66 2.01 7.05 8.01
CA GLU A 66 0.67 7.62 8.23
C GLU A 66 -0.35 7.14 7.20
N ALA A 67 0.00 7.15 5.92
CA ALA A 67 -0.88 6.67 4.87
C ALA A 67 -1.13 5.15 5.00
N GLY A 68 -0.07 4.37 5.23
CA GLY A 68 -0.17 2.93 5.49
C GLY A 68 -1.01 2.62 6.73
N GLY A 69 -0.75 3.32 7.84
CA GLY A 69 -1.55 3.16 9.06
C GLY A 69 -3.02 3.54 8.88
N SER A 70 -3.31 4.56 8.05
CA SER A 70 -4.70 4.94 7.73
C SER A 70 -5.38 3.90 6.87
N LEU A 71 -4.68 3.36 5.87
CA LEU A 71 -5.19 2.28 5.01
C LEU A 71 -5.49 1.03 5.84
N ILE A 72 -4.56 0.56 6.67
CA ILE A 72 -4.77 -0.63 7.51
C ILE A 72 -5.97 -0.45 8.45
N ARG A 73 -6.17 0.74 9.01
CA ARG A 73 -7.35 1.01 9.87
C ARG A 73 -8.67 1.04 9.09
N ALA A 74 -8.63 1.30 7.79
CA ALA A 74 -9.80 1.28 6.91
C ALA A 74 -10.17 -0.13 6.41
N LEU A 75 -9.33 -1.13 6.66
CA LEU A 75 -9.47 -2.50 6.18
C LEU A 75 -9.71 -3.47 7.34
N GLU A 76 -10.58 -4.42 7.13
CA GLU A 76 -10.71 -5.61 7.98
C GLU A 76 -9.82 -6.72 7.38
N VAL A 77 -8.50 -6.60 7.64
CA VAL A 77 -7.55 -7.61 7.16
C VAL A 77 -7.74 -8.90 7.97
N PRO A 78 -8.15 -10.01 7.33
CA PRO A 78 -8.37 -11.25 8.05
C PRO A 78 -7.06 -11.81 8.60
N ASP A 79 -7.11 -12.44 9.77
CA ASP A 79 -5.99 -13.24 10.24
C ASP A 79 -5.76 -14.40 9.25
N PRO A 80 -4.53 -14.64 8.80
CA PRO A 80 -4.23 -15.76 7.90
C PRO A 80 -4.70 -17.11 8.43
N GLU A 81 -4.68 -17.34 9.75
CA GLU A 81 -5.16 -18.57 10.38
C GLU A 81 -6.68 -18.77 10.23
N GLU A 82 -7.43 -17.69 10.03
CA GLU A 82 -8.88 -17.74 9.79
C GLU A 82 -9.23 -17.97 8.30
N LEU A 83 -8.26 -17.85 7.39
CA LEU A 83 -8.42 -18.06 5.95
C LEU A 83 -8.42 -19.56 5.61
N THR A 84 -9.46 -20.28 6.05
CA THR A 84 -9.55 -21.72 5.89
C THR A 84 -10.85 -22.15 5.21
N GLY A 85 -10.84 -23.34 4.59
CA GLY A 85 -12.02 -23.97 4.03
C GLY A 85 -12.66 -23.25 2.85
N PRO A 86 -13.99 -23.45 2.64
CA PRO A 86 -14.69 -22.96 1.44
C PRO A 86 -14.77 -21.44 1.36
N ASP A 87 -14.63 -20.74 2.48
CA ASP A 87 -14.76 -19.28 2.54
C ASP A 87 -13.45 -18.53 2.23
N PHE A 88 -12.36 -19.24 2.02
CA PHE A 88 -11.03 -18.65 1.71
C PHE A 88 -11.13 -17.57 0.63
N TRP A 89 -11.62 -17.93 -0.56
CA TRP A 89 -11.71 -17.01 -1.70
C TRP A 89 -12.76 -15.91 -1.51
N VAL A 90 -13.79 -16.16 -0.72
CA VAL A 90 -14.81 -15.15 -0.37
C VAL A 90 -14.18 -14.06 0.50
N ARG A 91 -13.40 -14.44 1.51
CA ARG A 91 -12.70 -13.48 2.39
C ARG A 91 -11.63 -12.68 1.64
N ILE A 92 -10.88 -13.31 0.73
CA ILE A 92 -9.94 -12.60 -0.14
C ILE A 92 -10.66 -11.60 -1.04
N ALA A 93 -11.81 -11.97 -1.62
CA ALA A 93 -12.63 -11.06 -2.42
C ALA A 93 -13.14 -9.87 -1.60
N GLN A 94 -13.58 -10.09 -0.37
CA GLN A 94 -14.02 -9.02 0.55
C GLN A 94 -12.90 -8.04 0.88
N LEU A 95 -11.68 -8.53 1.14
CA LEU A 95 -10.52 -7.66 1.36
C LEU A 95 -10.21 -6.80 0.13
N LEU A 96 -10.26 -7.38 -1.07
CA LEU A 96 -10.07 -6.64 -2.31
C LEU A 96 -11.16 -5.57 -2.51
N GLU A 97 -12.42 -5.88 -2.20
CA GLU A 97 -13.52 -4.93 -2.28
C GLU A 97 -13.33 -3.76 -1.32
N GLN A 98 -12.89 -4.02 -0.08
CA GLN A 98 -12.56 -2.97 0.88
C GLN A 98 -11.43 -2.07 0.37
N LEU A 99 -10.38 -2.63 -0.23
CA LEU A 99 -9.30 -1.85 -0.85
C LEU A 99 -9.81 -0.94 -1.97
N LEU A 100 -10.70 -1.45 -2.83
CA LEU A 100 -11.30 -0.66 -3.89
C LEU A 100 -12.19 0.47 -3.35
N VAL A 101 -12.96 0.20 -2.31
CA VAL A 101 -13.80 1.21 -1.65
C VAL A 101 -12.93 2.28 -0.99
N ALA A 102 -11.87 1.89 -0.28
CA ALA A 102 -10.93 2.82 0.33
C ALA A 102 -10.29 3.75 -0.71
N SER A 103 -9.81 3.20 -1.83
CA SER A 103 -9.18 4.00 -2.91
C SER A 103 -10.15 4.99 -3.59
N GLN A 104 -11.45 4.71 -3.59
CA GLN A 104 -12.46 5.63 -4.12
C GLN A 104 -12.75 6.82 -3.19
N HIS A 105 -12.54 6.67 -1.90
CA HIS A 105 -12.85 7.69 -0.90
C HIS A 105 -11.67 8.62 -0.62
N GLU A 106 -10.43 8.15 -0.78
CA GLU A 106 -9.24 8.95 -0.50
C GLU A 106 -8.17 8.76 -1.59
N GLU A 107 -7.99 9.79 -2.44
CA GLU A 107 -6.93 9.83 -3.48
C GLU A 107 -5.53 9.54 -2.90
N MET A 108 -5.32 9.82 -1.61
CA MET A 108 -4.07 9.54 -0.92
C MET A 108 -3.71 8.05 -0.95
N PHE A 109 -4.67 7.13 -0.99
CA PHE A 109 -4.37 5.69 -1.03
C PHE A 109 -3.83 5.25 -2.39
N ASP A 110 -4.32 5.83 -3.49
CA ASP A 110 -3.76 5.62 -4.82
C ASP A 110 -2.32 6.17 -4.92
N ASP A 111 -2.08 7.38 -4.39
CA ASP A 111 -0.74 7.97 -4.33
C ASP A 111 0.19 7.14 -3.44
N PHE A 112 -0.30 6.66 -2.28
CA PHE A 112 0.44 5.77 -1.39
C PHE A 112 0.81 4.45 -2.07
N GLY A 113 -0.15 3.80 -2.76
CA GLY A 113 0.11 2.58 -3.50
C GLY A 113 1.26 2.73 -4.51
N ARG A 114 1.32 3.88 -5.21
CA ARG A 114 2.40 4.17 -6.17
C ARG A 114 3.79 4.25 -5.53
N LEU A 115 3.89 4.57 -4.23
CA LEU A 115 5.18 4.63 -3.54
C LEU A 115 5.87 3.26 -3.50
N PHE A 116 5.10 2.16 -3.51
CA PHE A 116 5.63 0.80 -3.55
C PHE A 116 6.41 0.48 -4.83
N TYR A 117 6.16 1.23 -5.91
CA TYR A 117 6.76 1.02 -7.24
C TYR A 117 7.78 2.10 -7.63
N LEU A 118 8.19 2.94 -6.69
CA LEU A 118 9.24 3.93 -6.94
C LEU A 118 10.61 3.22 -7.00
N PRO A 119 11.33 3.33 -8.14
CA PRO A 119 12.62 2.65 -8.30
C PRO A 119 13.73 3.31 -7.45
N ASP A 120 13.49 4.55 -7.03
CA ASP A 120 14.41 5.38 -6.27
C ASP A 120 13.97 5.60 -4.81
N ALA A 121 13.02 4.78 -4.30
CA ALA A 121 12.57 4.86 -2.92
C ALA A 121 13.73 4.56 -1.94
N PRO A 122 13.78 5.26 -0.78
CA PRO A 122 14.75 4.94 0.26
C PRO A 122 14.61 3.48 0.72
N THR A 123 15.72 2.82 0.97
CA THR A 123 15.77 1.44 1.49
C THR A 123 15.95 1.42 3.01
N GLY A 124 15.54 0.32 3.64
CA GLY A 124 15.72 0.09 5.09
C GLY A 124 14.77 0.89 5.97
N GLY A 125 13.68 1.45 5.41
CA GLY A 125 12.68 2.24 6.13
C GLY A 125 11.30 1.58 6.16
N PRO A 126 10.27 2.33 6.61
CA PRO A 126 8.89 1.85 6.77
C PRO A 126 8.27 1.23 5.51
N LEU A 127 8.73 1.63 4.30
CA LEU A 127 8.24 1.04 3.05
C LEU A 127 8.69 -0.41 2.87
N ASP A 128 9.95 -0.70 3.19
CA ASP A 128 10.47 -2.08 3.12
C ASP A 128 9.85 -2.95 4.23
N GLU A 129 9.60 -2.37 5.40
CA GLU A 129 8.87 -3.04 6.48
C GLU A 129 7.43 -3.37 6.06
N ALA A 130 6.73 -2.43 5.41
CA ALA A 130 5.38 -2.65 4.90
C ALA A 130 5.35 -3.76 3.83
N ARG A 131 6.31 -3.77 2.89
CA ARG A 131 6.46 -4.84 1.90
C ARG A 131 6.68 -6.21 2.57
N ALA A 132 7.59 -6.27 3.55
CA ALA A 132 7.87 -7.50 4.27
C ALA A 132 6.64 -8.03 5.03
N HIS A 133 5.83 -7.14 5.63
CA HIS A 133 4.58 -7.53 6.30
C HIS A 133 3.55 -8.08 5.29
N ILE A 134 3.40 -7.46 4.13
CA ILE A 134 2.49 -7.95 3.07
C ILE A 134 2.95 -9.34 2.59
N ASP A 135 4.23 -9.52 2.32
CA ASP A 135 4.78 -10.80 1.84
C ASP A 135 4.63 -11.90 2.91
N ALA A 136 4.84 -11.57 4.19
CA ALA A 136 4.64 -12.50 5.29
C ALA A 136 3.17 -12.91 5.43
N TRP A 137 2.23 -11.96 5.37
CA TRP A 137 0.80 -12.22 5.40
C TRP A 137 0.36 -13.11 4.23
N LEU A 138 0.81 -12.81 3.01
CA LEU A 138 0.53 -13.61 1.82
C LEU A 138 1.06 -15.04 1.97
N GLY A 139 2.27 -15.22 2.49
CA GLY A 139 2.85 -16.53 2.75
C GLY A 139 2.02 -17.36 3.73
N GLN A 140 1.56 -16.74 4.82
CA GLN A 140 0.70 -17.39 5.82
C GLN A 140 -0.69 -17.72 5.25
N ALA A 141 -1.30 -16.79 4.51
CA ALA A 141 -2.58 -17.00 3.85
C ALA A 141 -2.52 -18.17 2.85
N LEU A 142 -1.46 -18.26 2.04
CA LEU A 142 -1.24 -19.40 1.13
C LEU A 142 -1.06 -20.71 1.88
N ALA A 143 -0.33 -20.72 2.99
CA ALA A 143 -0.15 -21.90 3.82
C ALA A 143 -1.49 -22.39 4.40
N ALA A 144 -2.32 -21.50 4.93
CA ALA A 144 -3.65 -21.81 5.43
C ALA A 144 -4.58 -22.32 4.31
N GLY A 145 -4.55 -21.68 3.13
CA GLY A 145 -5.30 -22.10 1.96
C GLY A 145 -4.92 -23.51 1.46
N ARG A 146 -3.62 -23.84 1.48
CA ARG A 146 -3.12 -25.20 1.16
C ARG A 146 -3.62 -26.22 2.20
N ALA A 147 -3.43 -25.93 3.49
CA ALA A 147 -3.84 -26.82 4.57
C ALA A 147 -5.35 -27.12 4.58
N SER A 148 -6.17 -26.18 4.08
CA SER A 148 -7.63 -26.33 3.98
C SER A 148 -8.13 -26.82 2.61
N GLY A 149 -7.24 -27.06 1.64
CA GLY A 149 -7.59 -27.50 0.28
C GLY A 149 -8.19 -26.41 -0.60
N ALA A 150 -8.16 -25.13 -0.17
CA ALA A 150 -8.62 -24.00 -0.98
C ALA A 150 -7.58 -23.56 -2.03
N VAL A 151 -6.32 -23.92 -1.80
CA VAL A 151 -5.17 -23.64 -2.67
C VAL A 151 -4.49 -24.96 -3.04
N ARG A 152 -4.10 -25.09 -4.31
CA ARG A 152 -3.43 -26.30 -4.87
C ARG A 152 -2.11 -26.61 -4.16
N GLU A 153 -1.76 -27.91 -4.10
CA GLU A 153 -0.55 -28.37 -3.42
C GLU A 153 0.49 -29.03 -4.33
N ASP A 154 0.20 -29.14 -5.62
CA ASP A 154 1.06 -29.81 -6.62
C ASP A 154 2.34 -29.03 -6.97
N LEU A 155 2.44 -27.75 -6.53
CA LEU A 155 3.65 -26.96 -6.64
C LEU A 155 4.38 -26.90 -5.28
N PRO A 156 5.72 -26.83 -5.26
CA PRO A 156 6.46 -26.51 -4.05
C PRO A 156 5.96 -25.18 -3.45
N ALA A 157 5.73 -25.14 -2.13
CA ALA A 157 5.18 -23.95 -1.44
C ALA A 157 6.00 -22.68 -1.71
N SER A 158 7.34 -22.79 -1.75
CA SER A 158 8.23 -21.67 -2.05
C SER A 158 8.05 -21.11 -3.47
N LEU A 159 7.88 -22.00 -4.47
CA LEU A 159 7.62 -21.59 -5.85
C LEU A 159 6.23 -20.95 -5.98
N GLN A 160 5.22 -21.55 -5.36
CA GLN A 160 3.86 -21.02 -5.35
C GLN A 160 3.80 -19.64 -4.73
N GLY A 161 4.44 -19.43 -3.57
CA GLY A 161 4.54 -18.12 -2.93
C GLY A 161 5.22 -17.09 -3.83
N HIS A 162 6.35 -17.46 -4.44
CA HIS A 162 7.09 -16.59 -5.37
C HIS A 162 6.24 -16.15 -6.58
N ILE A 163 5.56 -17.10 -7.23
CA ILE A 163 4.66 -16.80 -8.36
C ILE A 163 3.51 -15.91 -7.92
N THR A 164 2.88 -16.23 -6.79
CA THR A 164 1.74 -15.45 -6.27
C THR A 164 2.13 -14.00 -6.00
N VAL A 165 3.21 -13.78 -5.27
CA VAL A 165 3.72 -12.44 -4.99
C VAL A 165 4.05 -11.71 -6.28
N ALA A 166 4.76 -12.33 -7.22
CA ALA A 166 5.11 -11.71 -8.51
C ALA A 166 3.87 -11.30 -9.32
N VAL A 167 2.85 -12.16 -9.38
CA VAL A 167 1.60 -11.86 -10.10
C VAL A 167 0.82 -10.74 -9.40
N LEU A 168 0.70 -10.78 -8.08
CA LEU A 168 0.00 -9.75 -7.31
C LEU A 168 0.65 -8.37 -7.49
N TRP A 169 1.97 -8.27 -7.35
CA TRP A 169 2.67 -7.01 -7.58
C TRP A 169 2.52 -6.49 -9.01
N ALA A 170 2.60 -7.38 -10.02
CA ALA A 170 2.42 -6.99 -11.42
C ALA A 170 1.00 -6.49 -11.71
N VAL A 171 -0.01 -7.15 -11.16
CA VAL A 171 -1.43 -6.76 -11.30
C VAL A 171 -1.69 -5.42 -10.61
N ASP A 172 -1.18 -5.24 -9.41
CA ASP A 172 -1.36 -4.01 -8.62
C ASP A 172 -0.67 -2.81 -9.30
N GLU A 173 0.60 -2.97 -9.70
CA GLU A 173 1.34 -1.93 -10.42
C GLU A 173 0.62 -1.51 -11.72
N TRP A 174 0.12 -2.48 -12.47
CA TRP A 174 -0.64 -2.22 -13.68
C TRP A 174 -1.95 -1.46 -13.36
N SER A 175 -2.66 -1.87 -12.32
CA SER A 175 -3.92 -1.26 -11.88
C SER A 175 -3.75 0.20 -11.48
N LEU A 176 -2.74 0.51 -10.68
CA LEU A 176 -2.41 1.88 -10.27
C LEU A 176 -2.11 2.83 -11.45
N ARG A 177 -1.63 2.28 -12.57
CA ARG A 177 -1.32 3.08 -13.77
C ARG A 177 -2.52 3.24 -14.71
N HIS A 178 -3.42 2.27 -14.78
CA HIS A 178 -4.42 2.19 -15.86
C HIS A 178 -5.87 2.30 -15.37
N MET A 179 -6.13 2.13 -14.07
CA MET A 179 -7.50 2.18 -13.54
C MET A 179 -7.95 3.60 -13.16
N VAL A 180 -7.06 4.58 -13.22
CA VAL A 180 -7.35 5.98 -12.80
C VAL A 180 -8.52 6.57 -13.58
N ASP A 181 -8.58 6.31 -14.90
CA ASP A 181 -9.60 6.87 -15.79
C ASP A 181 -10.88 6.02 -15.87
N LEU A 182 -10.95 4.90 -15.17
CA LEU A 182 -12.11 4.02 -15.16
C LEU A 182 -13.16 4.50 -14.15
N ASP A 183 -14.43 4.35 -14.52
CA ASP A 183 -15.52 4.55 -13.56
C ASP A 183 -15.53 3.47 -12.45
N PRO A 184 -16.19 3.69 -11.32
CA PRO A 184 -16.19 2.75 -10.20
C PRO A 184 -16.65 1.34 -10.58
N ARG A 185 -17.64 1.20 -11.47
CA ARG A 185 -18.15 -0.11 -11.93
C ARG A 185 -17.14 -0.82 -12.82
N GLN A 186 -16.42 -0.09 -13.66
CA GLN A 186 -15.36 -0.63 -14.50
C GLN A 186 -14.20 -1.12 -13.64
N ARG A 187 -13.77 -0.32 -12.65
CA ARG A 187 -12.72 -0.70 -11.68
C ARG A 187 -13.10 -1.98 -10.94
N GLN A 188 -14.32 -2.07 -10.41
CA GLN A 188 -14.80 -3.25 -9.70
C GLN A 188 -14.81 -4.48 -10.60
N ARG A 189 -15.35 -4.39 -11.83
CA ARG A 189 -15.37 -5.51 -12.77
C ARG A 189 -13.97 -6.01 -13.10
N LEU A 190 -13.04 -5.09 -13.32
CA LEU A 190 -11.65 -5.43 -13.65
C LEU A 190 -10.94 -6.08 -12.45
N ALA A 191 -11.09 -5.54 -11.25
CA ALA A 191 -10.51 -6.12 -10.04
C ALA A 191 -11.04 -7.54 -9.77
N MET A 192 -12.33 -7.78 -9.97
CA MET A 192 -12.90 -9.12 -9.84
C MET A 192 -12.38 -10.09 -10.92
N ALA A 193 -12.15 -9.61 -12.14
CA ALA A 193 -11.54 -10.42 -13.20
C ALA A 193 -10.06 -10.74 -12.89
N GLN A 194 -9.33 -9.82 -12.31
CA GLN A 194 -7.95 -10.03 -11.84
C GLN A 194 -7.90 -11.06 -10.70
N LEU A 195 -8.82 -10.95 -9.73
CA LEU A 195 -8.94 -11.94 -8.65
C LEU A 195 -9.27 -13.33 -9.19
N ASP A 196 -10.20 -13.44 -10.17
CA ASP A 196 -10.54 -14.71 -10.80
C ASP A 196 -9.33 -15.32 -11.54
N ALA A 197 -8.52 -14.51 -12.19
CA ALA A 197 -7.28 -14.97 -12.83
C ALA A 197 -6.28 -15.53 -11.80
N ILE A 198 -6.09 -14.83 -10.67
CA ILE A 198 -5.24 -15.30 -9.57
C ILE A 198 -5.81 -16.58 -8.95
N ARG A 199 -7.13 -16.62 -8.72
CA ARG A 199 -7.80 -17.82 -8.23
C ARG A 199 -7.57 -19.02 -9.14
N ARG A 200 -7.70 -18.89 -10.45
CA ARG A 200 -7.45 -19.97 -11.42
C ARG A 200 -5.99 -20.46 -11.40
N LEU A 201 -5.07 -19.60 -11.06
CA LEU A 201 -3.67 -19.97 -10.89
C LEU A 201 -3.44 -20.82 -9.62
N LEU A 202 -4.21 -20.56 -8.58
CA LEU A 202 -3.97 -21.09 -7.22
C LEU A 202 -4.99 -22.13 -6.76
N ALA A 203 -6.19 -22.18 -7.34
CA ALA A 203 -7.21 -23.17 -6.97
C ALA A 203 -6.79 -24.59 -7.40
N PRO A 204 -7.26 -25.64 -6.70
CA PRO A 204 -7.04 -27.04 -7.02
C PRO A 204 -7.49 -27.40 -8.42
#